data_6cb43e733f206a3ae9f1014ab92698de
#
_entry.id   6cb43e733f206a3ae9f1014ab92698de
#
_cell.length_a   1.000
_cell.length_b   1.000
_cell.length_c   1.000
_cell.angle_alpha   90.00
_cell.angle_beta   90.00
_cell.angle_gamma   90.00
#
_symmetry.space_group_name_H-M   'P 1'
#
loop_
_entity.id
_entity.type
_entity.pdbx_description
1 polymer ?
#
loop_
_entity_poly.entity_id
_entity_poly.type
_entity_poly.pdbx_seq_one_letter_code
_entity_poly.pdbx_strand_id
1 'polypeptide(L)'
;MILGPLDLSAQNPAAECPQWIFERQVMVPVRFFTFRMRRSGGIVVVDRDVAPDIVALFDLIATTRFPITSAIPISYPPFLWSDARSMAANNTSAFNFRFIQGKKKLSWHAVGRAIDINPILNPCVTDGIADPAGAVYDPERWGTLFADSPVVKLMKDLGWRWGGDWMSLKDWQHFDKPFPGIEGDDLARLAFAPGRFY
;
A
#
# COMPACT_ATOMS: atom_id res chain seq x y z
N MET A 1 -13.25 -15.15 12.66
CA MET A 1 -11.97 -15.87 12.84
C MET A 1 -10.99 -14.80 13.29
N ILE A 2 -10.58 -14.82 14.54
CA ILE A 2 -9.58 -13.89 15.07
C ILE A 2 -8.26 -14.34 14.45
N LEU A 3 -7.78 -13.61 13.47
CA LEU A 3 -6.44 -13.82 12.92
C LEU A 3 -5.47 -13.48 14.06
N GLY A 4 -4.66 -14.46 14.46
CA GLY A 4 -3.66 -14.27 15.51
C GLY A 4 -2.72 -13.10 15.24
N PRO A 5 -1.91 -12.67 16.21
CA PRO A 5 -0.99 -11.56 16.04
C PRO A 5 -0.11 -11.82 14.82
N LEU A 6 0.11 -10.75 14.02
CA LEU A 6 1.06 -10.77 12.92
C LEU A 6 2.39 -11.32 13.46
N ASP A 7 2.88 -12.42 12.89
CA ASP A 7 4.11 -13.05 13.36
C ASP A 7 5.30 -12.10 13.14
N LEU A 8 5.80 -11.56 14.24
CA LEU A 8 6.99 -10.69 14.30
C LEU A 8 8.25 -11.52 14.58
N SER A 9 8.42 -12.66 13.90
CA SER A 9 9.62 -13.48 14.06
C SER A 9 10.91 -12.71 13.72
N ALA A 10 12.02 -13.10 14.32
CA ALA A 10 13.32 -12.41 14.29
C ALA A 10 13.96 -12.21 12.89
N GLN A 11 13.37 -12.72 11.82
CA GLN A 11 13.78 -12.48 10.43
C GLN A 11 13.00 -11.36 9.74
N ASN A 12 12.17 -10.64 10.48
CA ASN A 12 11.25 -9.65 9.98
C ASN A 12 11.85 -8.25 10.13
N PRO A 13 11.95 -7.44 9.05
CA PRO A 13 12.29 -6.02 9.17
C PRO A 13 11.34 -5.25 10.11
N ALA A 14 10.11 -5.73 10.29
CA ALA A 14 9.17 -5.19 11.25
C ALA A 14 9.48 -5.53 12.73
N ALA A 15 10.52 -6.32 13.02
CA ALA A 15 10.94 -6.58 14.42
C ALA A 15 11.36 -5.29 15.15
N GLU A 16 11.77 -4.25 14.39
CA GLU A 16 12.10 -2.92 14.92
C GLU A 16 10.88 -1.96 14.90
N CYS A 17 9.71 -2.45 14.47
CA CYS A 17 8.51 -1.62 14.41
C CYS A 17 8.08 -1.22 15.83
N PRO A 18 7.97 0.09 16.12
CA PRO A 18 7.47 0.55 17.39
C PRO A 18 6.09 -0.02 17.71
N GLN A 19 5.89 -0.46 18.94
CA GLN A 19 4.66 -1.16 19.37
C GLN A 19 3.40 -0.35 19.08
N TRP A 20 3.43 0.97 19.28
CA TRP A 20 2.28 1.84 19.02
C TRP A 20 1.84 1.86 17.54
N ILE A 21 2.79 1.74 16.59
CA ILE A 21 2.47 1.63 15.16
C ILE A 21 1.76 0.31 14.92
N PHE A 22 2.29 -0.77 15.49
CA PHE A 22 1.75 -2.10 15.31
C PHE A 22 0.33 -2.24 15.86
N GLU A 23 0.07 -1.69 17.07
CA GLU A 23 -1.23 -1.69 17.73
C GLU A 23 -2.31 -0.90 16.98
N ARG A 24 -1.90 0.01 16.08
CA ARG A 24 -2.82 0.76 15.23
C ARG A 24 -3.22 0.01 13.96
N GLN A 25 -2.51 -1.06 13.61
CA GLN A 25 -2.80 -1.80 12.38
C GLN A 25 -4.07 -2.64 12.54
N VAL A 26 -4.94 -2.54 11.55
CA VAL A 26 -6.16 -3.36 11.46
C VAL A 26 -6.20 -4.11 10.14
N MET A 27 -6.77 -5.30 10.17
CA MET A 27 -6.99 -6.12 8.98
C MET A 27 -8.35 -5.79 8.38
N VAL A 28 -8.36 -5.32 7.14
CA VAL A 28 -9.57 -5.04 6.37
C VAL A 28 -9.79 -6.18 5.37
N PRO A 29 -10.79 -7.05 5.58
CA PRO A 29 -11.19 -8.02 4.56
C PRO A 29 -11.74 -7.30 3.34
N VAL A 30 -11.26 -7.65 2.15
CA VAL A 30 -11.64 -7.00 0.90
C VAL A 30 -12.16 -8.00 -0.14
N ARG A 31 -13.00 -7.51 -1.05
CA ARG A 31 -13.56 -8.30 -2.15
C ARG A 31 -13.28 -7.59 -3.46
N PHE A 32 -12.94 -8.36 -4.51
CA PHE A 32 -12.61 -7.81 -5.82
C PHE A 32 -12.88 -8.86 -6.93
N PHE A 33 -12.75 -8.43 -8.18
CA PHE A 33 -12.67 -9.32 -9.32
C PHE A 33 -11.21 -9.45 -9.78
N THR A 34 -10.82 -10.68 -10.12
CA THR A 34 -9.53 -10.93 -10.75
C THR A 34 -9.56 -10.57 -12.24
N PHE A 35 -8.40 -10.53 -12.90
CA PHE A 35 -8.28 -10.34 -14.35
C PHE A 35 -9.02 -11.40 -15.18
N ARG A 36 -9.40 -12.54 -14.59
CA ARG A 36 -10.24 -13.57 -15.19
C ARG A 36 -11.73 -13.40 -14.84
N MET A 37 -12.13 -12.22 -14.36
CA MET A 37 -13.51 -11.92 -13.94
C MET A 37 -14.08 -12.88 -12.88
N ARG A 38 -13.23 -13.50 -12.10
CA ARG A 38 -13.65 -14.33 -10.97
C ARG A 38 -13.71 -13.48 -9.71
N ARG A 39 -14.77 -13.65 -8.93
CA ARG A 39 -14.84 -13.07 -7.58
C ARG A 39 -13.74 -13.66 -6.70
N SER A 40 -13.06 -12.82 -5.98
CA SER A 40 -11.99 -13.18 -5.04
C SER A 40 -12.07 -12.29 -3.82
N GLY A 41 -11.26 -12.60 -2.83
CA GLY A 41 -11.11 -11.80 -1.62
C GLY A 41 -9.68 -11.81 -1.15
N GLY A 42 -9.38 -10.91 -0.24
CA GLY A 42 -8.07 -10.77 0.38
C GLY A 42 -8.15 -9.99 1.67
N ILE A 43 -7.00 -9.60 2.18
CA ILE A 43 -6.85 -8.78 3.38
C ILE A 43 -5.86 -7.67 3.10
N VAL A 44 -6.23 -6.44 3.43
CA VAL A 44 -5.33 -5.29 3.44
C VAL A 44 -5.09 -4.87 4.89
N VAL A 45 -3.84 -4.70 5.30
CA VAL A 45 -3.47 -4.27 6.64
C VAL A 45 -3.14 -2.79 6.60
N VAL A 46 -3.83 -1.97 7.39
CA VAL A 46 -3.68 -0.50 7.40
C VAL A 46 -3.84 0.08 8.80
N ASP A 47 -3.40 1.33 8.98
CA ASP A 47 -3.73 2.12 10.15
C ASP A 47 -5.26 2.24 10.31
N ARG A 48 -5.76 2.08 11.54
CA ARG A 48 -7.20 2.07 11.85
C ARG A 48 -7.95 3.32 11.38
N ASP A 49 -7.29 4.49 11.36
CA ASP A 49 -7.94 5.73 10.96
C ASP A 49 -8.26 5.80 9.46
N VAL A 50 -7.52 5.04 8.64
CA VAL A 50 -7.74 5.00 7.19
C VAL A 50 -8.47 3.72 6.73
N ALA A 51 -8.80 2.82 7.65
CA ALA A 51 -9.52 1.59 7.31
C ALA A 51 -10.88 1.84 6.61
N PRO A 52 -11.68 2.86 7.00
CA PRO A 52 -12.93 3.19 6.27
C PRO A 52 -12.68 3.56 4.81
N ASP A 53 -11.58 4.26 4.50
CA ASP A 53 -11.22 4.64 3.13
C ASP A 53 -10.91 3.41 2.28
N ILE A 54 -10.24 2.42 2.86
CA ILE A 54 -9.93 1.14 2.19
C ILE A 54 -11.21 0.34 1.92
N VAL A 55 -12.18 0.37 2.82
CA VAL A 55 -13.50 -0.24 2.56
C VAL A 55 -14.16 0.45 1.36
N ALA A 56 -14.24 1.78 1.34
CA ALA A 56 -14.82 2.54 0.24
C ALA A 56 -14.08 2.29 -1.09
N LEU A 57 -12.74 2.20 -1.05
CA LEU A 57 -11.92 1.87 -2.21
C LEU A 57 -12.30 0.50 -2.80
N PHE A 58 -12.39 -0.53 -1.98
CA PHE A 58 -12.69 -1.87 -2.46
C PHE A 58 -14.16 -2.07 -2.84
N ASP A 59 -15.09 -1.30 -2.27
CA ASP A 59 -16.47 -1.24 -2.73
C ASP A 59 -16.57 -0.63 -4.14
N LEU A 60 -15.81 0.44 -4.42
CA LEU A 60 -15.70 1.00 -5.76
C LEU A 60 -15.04 0.00 -6.74
N ILE A 61 -13.92 -0.62 -6.35
CA ILE A 61 -13.20 -1.63 -7.13
C ILE A 61 -14.14 -2.78 -7.51
N ALA A 62 -14.95 -3.27 -6.56
CA ALA A 62 -15.91 -4.33 -6.81
C ALA A 62 -17.04 -3.89 -7.74
N THR A 63 -17.58 -2.68 -7.56
CA THR A 63 -18.69 -2.12 -8.34
C THR A 63 -18.27 -1.83 -9.78
N THR A 64 -17.09 -1.24 -9.98
CA THR A 64 -16.54 -0.92 -11.30
C THR A 64 -15.88 -2.12 -11.98
N ARG A 65 -15.75 -3.23 -11.25
CA ARG A 65 -15.01 -4.43 -11.68
C ARG A 65 -13.55 -4.12 -12.06
N PHE A 66 -12.95 -3.09 -11.44
CA PHE A 66 -11.54 -2.87 -11.58
C PHE A 66 -10.78 -4.10 -11.07
N PRO A 67 -9.90 -4.71 -11.89
CA PRO A 67 -9.32 -6.00 -11.52
C PRO A 67 -8.18 -5.86 -10.53
N ILE A 68 -8.13 -6.76 -9.56
CA ILE A 68 -7.02 -6.91 -8.61
C ILE A 68 -6.45 -8.32 -8.77
N THR A 69 -5.12 -8.43 -8.83
CA THR A 69 -4.46 -9.75 -8.92
C THR A 69 -4.58 -10.50 -7.60
N SER A 70 -4.17 -9.88 -6.52
CA SER A 70 -4.26 -10.39 -5.15
C SER A 70 -4.21 -9.24 -4.14
N ALA A 71 -4.70 -9.48 -2.94
CA ALA A 71 -4.57 -8.60 -1.79
C ALA A 71 -4.20 -9.48 -0.58
N ILE A 72 -2.90 -9.72 -0.43
CA ILE A 72 -2.32 -10.59 0.60
C ILE A 72 -1.42 -9.73 1.49
N PRO A 73 -1.56 -9.76 2.82
CA PRO A 73 -0.65 -9.04 3.70
C PRO A 73 0.80 -9.44 3.43
N ILE A 74 1.70 -8.45 3.40
CA ILE A 74 3.11 -8.69 3.05
C ILE A 74 3.83 -9.58 4.06
N SER A 75 3.32 -9.67 5.29
CA SER A 75 3.80 -10.58 6.33
C SER A 75 3.53 -12.06 6.03
N TYR A 76 2.58 -12.36 5.17
CA TYR A 76 2.15 -13.74 4.88
C TYR A 76 2.99 -14.37 3.77
N PRO A 77 3.08 -15.72 3.74
CA PRO A 77 3.62 -16.41 2.57
C PRO A 77 2.82 -16.05 1.31
N PRO A 78 3.47 -15.92 0.15
CA PRO A 78 4.89 -16.19 -0.11
C PRO A 78 5.82 -14.99 0.12
N PHE A 79 5.31 -13.86 0.60
CA PHE A 79 6.04 -12.58 0.60
C PHE A 79 7.02 -12.45 1.77
N LEU A 80 6.60 -12.83 2.99
CA LEU A 80 7.43 -12.81 4.20
C LEU A 80 8.19 -11.48 4.34
N TRP A 81 7.45 -10.37 4.32
CA TRP A 81 7.92 -8.99 4.42
C TRP A 81 8.77 -8.49 3.22
N SER A 82 8.89 -9.26 2.16
CA SER A 82 9.61 -8.84 0.96
C SER A 82 8.75 -8.00 0.03
N ASP A 83 9.01 -6.71 -0.02
CA ASP A 83 8.39 -5.74 -0.92
C ASP A 83 8.58 -6.16 -2.38
N ALA A 84 9.82 -6.48 -2.77
CA ALA A 84 10.15 -6.89 -4.13
C ALA A 84 9.36 -8.15 -4.58
N ARG A 85 9.18 -9.14 -3.69
CA ARG A 85 8.37 -10.32 -4.00
C ARG A 85 6.90 -9.98 -4.13
N SER A 86 6.39 -9.11 -3.28
CA SER A 86 4.99 -8.63 -3.33
C SER A 86 4.72 -7.90 -4.64
N MET A 87 5.56 -6.93 -5.00
CA MET A 87 5.44 -6.17 -6.25
C MET A 87 5.56 -7.07 -7.49
N ALA A 88 6.56 -7.97 -7.53
CA ALA A 88 6.76 -8.91 -8.64
C ALA A 88 5.58 -9.88 -8.83
N ALA A 89 4.81 -10.15 -7.78
CA ALA A 89 3.58 -10.93 -7.84
C ALA A 89 2.34 -10.11 -8.21
N ASN A 90 2.48 -8.82 -8.52
CA ASN A 90 1.38 -7.89 -8.75
C ASN A 90 0.40 -7.85 -7.57
N ASN A 91 0.91 -7.96 -6.33
CA ASN A 91 0.09 -8.00 -5.13
C ASN A 91 -0.22 -6.58 -4.64
N THR A 92 -1.49 -6.31 -4.42
CA THR A 92 -1.94 -5.07 -3.75
C THR A 92 -1.69 -5.20 -2.27
N SER A 93 -0.92 -4.28 -1.68
CA SER A 93 -0.51 -4.34 -0.28
C SER A 93 -0.38 -2.94 0.34
N ALA A 94 -0.42 -2.87 1.67
CA ALA A 94 -0.37 -1.60 2.39
C ALA A 94 0.70 -1.61 3.50
N PHE A 95 0.40 -2.08 4.71
CA PHE A 95 1.36 -2.04 5.81
C PHE A 95 2.63 -2.85 5.52
N ASN A 96 3.78 -2.17 5.58
CA ASN A 96 5.10 -2.76 5.47
C ASN A 96 6.10 -1.85 6.19
N PHE A 97 6.56 -2.26 7.39
CA PHE A 97 7.50 -1.46 8.17
C PHE A 97 8.87 -1.46 7.52
N ARG A 98 9.18 -0.38 6.82
CA ARG A 98 10.45 -0.21 6.09
C ARG A 98 10.83 1.24 5.90
N PHE A 99 12.11 1.48 5.72
CA PHE A 99 12.61 2.74 5.18
C PHE A 99 12.45 2.78 3.65
N ILE A 100 12.37 3.98 3.10
CA ILE A 100 12.45 4.17 1.66
C ILE A 100 13.84 3.73 1.20
N GLN A 101 13.90 2.92 0.15
CA GLN A 101 15.16 2.40 -0.37
C GLN A 101 16.18 3.51 -0.64
N GLY A 102 17.40 3.35 -0.10
CA GLY A 102 18.49 4.33 -0.24
C GLY A 102 18.33 5.62 0.58
N LYS A 103 17.30 5.73 1.43
CA LYS A 103 17.03 6.93 2.24
C LYS A 103 16.89 6.59 3.72
N LYS A 104 17.26 7.54 4.59
CA LYS A 104 16.99 7.47 6.04
C LYS A 104 15.58 8.00 6.37
N LYS A 105 14.59 7.68 5.55
CA LYS A 105 13.23 8.17 5.67
C LYS A 105 12.26 6.99 5.70
N LEU A 106 11.37 6.94 6.68
CA LEU A 106 10.33 5.92 6.74
C LEU A 106 9.34 6.12 5.60
N SER A 107 8.92 5.01 5.01
CA SER A 107 7.79 4.98 4.08
C SER A 107 6.47 5.18 4.83
N TRP A 108 5.46 5.75 4.20
CA TRP A 108 4.09 5.78 4.73
C TRP A 108 3.49 4.37 4.87
N HIS A 109 3.99 3.40 4.14
CA HIS A 109 3.70 1.99 4.38
C HIS A 109 4.10 1.53 5.78
N ALA A 110 5.19 2.09 6.33
CA ALA A 110 5.68 1.72 7.65
C ALA A 110 4.70 2.00 8.79
N VAL A 111 3.75 2.88 8.56
CA VAL A 111 2.69 3.23 9.52
C VAL A 111 1.29 2.81 9.03
N GLY A 112 1.20 2.03 7.95
CA GLY A 112 -0.07 1.57 7.38
C GLY A 112 -0.92 2.67 6.74
N ARG A 113 -0.29 3.77 6.32
CA ARG A 113 -0.96 4.91 5.69
C ARG A 113 -0.59 5.09 4.22
N ALA A 114 -0.19 4.00 3.57
CA ALA A 114 -0.02 3.89 2.13
C ALA A 114 -0.55 2.56 1.62
N ILE A 115 -0.92 2.52 0.35
CA ILE A 115 -1.34 1.31 -0.36
C ILE A 115 -0.80 1.34 -1.78
N ASP A 116 -0.28 0.20 -2.24
CA ASP A 116 0.15 -0.03 -3.62
C ASP A 116 -0.84 -0.95 -4.32
N ILE A 117 -1.29 -0.57 -5.51
CA ILE A 117 -2.32 -1.29 -6.27
C ILE A 117 -1.74 -1.80 -7.59
N ASN A 118 -1.80 -3.12 -7.82
CA ASN A 118 -1.36 -3.77 -9.05
C ASN A 118 0.03 -3.30 -9.53
N PRO A 119 1.12 -3.53 -8.80
CA PRO A 119 2.45 -2.94 -9.06
C PRO A 119 3.01 -3.19 -10.46
N ILE A 120 2.76 -4.36 -11.07
CA ILE A 120 3.24 -4.65 -12.44
C ILE A 120 2.56 -3.76 -13.49
N LEU A 121 1.30 -3.39 -13.27
CA LEU A 121 0.56 -2.52 -14.18
C LEU A 121 0.76 -1.04 -13.87
N ASN A 122 1.12 -0.76 -12.64
CA ASN A 122 1.28 0.59 -12.09
C ASN A 122 2.68 0.74 -11.47
N PRO A 123 3.77 0.55 -12.24
CA PRO A 123 5.11 0.53 -11.67
C PRO A 123 5.52 1.87 -11.07
N CYS A 124 6.47 1.82 -10.15
CA CYS A 124 7.30 2.98 -9.84
C CYS A 124 8.35 3.13 -10.95
N VAL A 125 8.53 4.34 -11.49
CA VAL A 125 9.55 4.63 -12.49
C VAL A 125 10.42 5.79 -12.04
N THR A 126 11.71 5.49 -11.85
CA THR A 126 12.73 6.46 -11.47
C THR A 126 13.82 6.44 -12.53
N ASP A 127 14.15 7.60 -13.11
CA ASP A 127 15.18 7.73 -14.16
C ASP A 127 15.00 6.75 -15.33
N GLY A 128 13.75 6.47 -15.67
CA GLY A 128 13.40 5.55 -16.77
C GLY A 128 13.48 4.06 -16.40
N ILE A 129 13.80 3.73 -15.13
CA ILE A 129 13.88 2.35 -14.63
C ILE A 129 12.59 2.04 -13.89
N ALA A 130 11.91 0.97 -14.34
CA ALA A 130 10.69 0.50 -13.70
C ALA A 130 10.96 -0.46 -12.54
N ASP A 131 10.20 -0.32 -11.47
CA ASP A 131 10.11 -1.27 -10.37
C ASP A 131 8.63 -1.64 -10.15
N PRO A 132 8.25 -2.92 -10.28
CA PRO A 132 9.07 -4.11 -10.56
C PRO A 132 9.77 -4.09 -11.93
N ALA A 133 10.95 -4.73 -11.99
CA ALA A 133 11.74 -4.80 -13.21
C ALA A 133 10.94 -5.39 -14.38
N GLY A 134 10.99 -4.74 -15.55
CA GLY A 134 10.28 -5.15 -16.76
C GLY A 134 8.80 -4.78 -16.79
N ALA A 135 8.27 -4.14 -15.74
CA ALA A 135 6.92 -3.60 -15.77
C ALA A 135 6.83 -2.41 -16.74
N VAL A 136 5.68 -2.28 -17.40
CA VAL A 136 5.40 -1.20 -18.35
C VAL A 136 4.09 -0.55 -17.99
N TYR A 137 4.12 0.76 -17.79
CA TYR A 137 2.91 1.55 -17.57
C TYR A 137 2.19 1.80 -18.91
N ASP A 138 0.93 1.39 -18.95
CA ASP A 138 0.05 1.61 -20.10
C ASP A 138 -1.35 1.99 -19.55
N PRO A 139 -1.77 3.27 -19.65
CA PRO A 139 -3.05 3.74 -19.12
C PRO A 139 -4.28 3.12 -19.81
N GLU A 140 -4.12 2.58 -21.02
CA GLU A 140 -5.21 1.91 -21.76
C GLU A 140 -5.42 0.45 -21.28
N ARG A 141 -4.47 -0.09 -20.53
CA ARG A 141 -4.54 -1.47 -20.06
C ARG A 141 -5.48 -1.59 -18.88
N TRP A 142 -6.39 -2.55 -18.94
CA TRP A 142 -7.33 -2.82 -17.85
C TRP A 142 -6.62 -3.19 -16.55
N GLY A 143 -6.95 -2.49 -15.46
CA GLY A 143 -6.30 -2.62 -14.15
C GLY A 143 -5.17 -1.63 -13.91
N THR A 144 -4.96 -0.70 -14.86
CA THR A 144 -4.02 0.41 -14.71
C THR A 144 -4.71 1.64 -14.13
N LEU A 145 -4.01 2.34 -13.27
CA LEU A 145 -4.42 3.60 -12.65
C LEU A 145 -3.97 4.76 -13.54
N PHE A 146 -4.85 5.72 -13.76
CA PHE A 146 -4.56 6.97 -14.48
C PHE A 146 -5.33 8.12 -13.84
N ALA A 147 -4.94 9.37 -14.11
CA ALA A 147 -5.43 10.55 -13.37
C ALA A 147 -6.97 10.65 -13.29
N ASP A 148 -7.65 10.27 -14.39
CA ASP A 148 -9.11 10.32 -14.48
C ASP A 148 -9.81 9.01 -14.09
N SER A 149 -9.07 7.99 -13.70
CA SER A 149 -9.68 6.70 -13.31
C SER A 149 -10.53 6.87 -12.03
N PRO A 150 -11.67 6.16 -11.93
CA PRO A 150 -12.54 6.25 -10.75
C PRO A 150 -11.80 5.98 -9.43
N VAL A 151 -10.84 5.07 -9.43
CA VAL A 151 -10.03 4.73 -8.25
C VAL A 151 -9.19 5.92 -7.81
N VAL A 152 -8.48 6.55 -8.74
CA VAL A 152 -7.63 7.72 -8.42
C VAL A 152 -8.48 8.90 -7.94
N LYS A 153 -9.62 9.15 -8.59
CA LYS A 153 -10.56 10.22 -8.17
C LYS A 153 -11.06 9.99 -6.75
N LEU A 154 -11.60 8.80 -6.46
CA LEU A 154 -12.06 8.48 -5.11
C LEU A 154 -10.97 8.68 -4.06
N MET A 155 -9.78 8.16 -4.30
CA MET A 155 -8.69 8.26 -3.32
C MET A 155 -8.30 9.72 -3.07
N LYS A 156 -8.25 10.55 -4.11
CA LYS A 156 -8.00 11.99 -3.97
C LYS A 156 -9.12 12.70 -3.19
N ASP A 157 -10.37 12.36 -3.47
CA ASP A 157 -11.54 12.91 -2.76
C ASP A 157 -11.53 12.54 -1.27
N LEU A 158 -11.01 11.36 -0.94
CA LEU A 158 -10.78 10.92 0.44
C LEU A 158 -9.51 11.53 1.08
N GLY A 159 -8.78 12.39 0.36
CA GLY A 159 -7.60 13.08 0.86
C GLY A 159 -6.29 12.28 0.76
N TRP A 160 -6.24 11.25 -0.06
CA TRP A 160 -5.01 10.53 -0.39
C TRP A 160 -4.24 11.25 -1.50
N ARG A 161 -2.91 11.22 -1.42
CA ARG A 161 -2.02 11.66 -2.48
C ARG A 161 -1.72 10.47 -3.38
N TRP A 162 -1.61 10.71 -4.68
CA TRP A 162 -1.27 9.68 -5.66
C TRP A 162 0.14 9.90 -6.22
N GLY A 163 0.97 8.86 -6.22
CA GLY A 163 2.35 8.92 -6.73
C GLY A 163 2.45 9.16 -8.23
N GLY A 164 1.37 8.94 -9.00
CA GLY A 164 1.30 9.33 -10.41
C GLY A 164 1.31 10.84 -10.65
N ASP A 165 1.01 11.66 -9.64
CA ASP A 165 1.10 13.13 -9.71
C ASP A 165 2.52 13.65 -9.44
N TRP A 166 3.42 12.84 -8.89
CA TRP A 166 4.76 13.31 -8.52
C TRP A 166 5.59 13.70 -9.73
N MET A 167 6.46 14.70 -9.57
CA MET A 167 7.23 15.27 -10.69
C MET A 167 8.62 14.65 -10.84
N SER A 168 9.27 14.27 -9.73
CA SER A 168 10.65 13.77 -9.74
C SER A 168 10.76 12.28 -10.11
N LEU A 169 9.70 11.54 -9.89
CA LEU A 169 9.53 10.15 -10.28
C LEU A 169 8.03 9.89 -10.48
N LYS A 170 7.66 8.79 -11.08
CA LYS A 170 6.27 8.35 -11.17
C LYS A 170 6.10 7.05 -10.41
N ASP A 171 5.19 7.04 -9.45
CA ASP A 171 4.85 5.84 -8.68
C ASP A 171 3.35 5.58 -8.81
N TRP A 172 2.97 5.00 -9.95
CA TRP A 172 1.57 4.88 -10.31
C TRP A 172 0.79 3.93 -9.39
N GLN A 173 1.46 2.96 -8.74
CA GLN A 173 0.81 2.05 -7.78
C GLN A 173 0.42 2.75 -6.48
N HIS A 174 1.19 3.79 -6.09
CA HIS A 174 1.26 4.32 -4.73
C HIS A 174 0.20 5.36 -4.42
N PHE A 175 -0.51 5.13 -3.32
CA PHE A 175 -1.29 6.15 -2.63
C PHE A 175 -0.82 6.27 -1.19
N ASP A 176 -0.74 7.50 -0.66
CA ASP A 176 -0.48 7.75 0.75
C ASP A 176 -1.41 8.81 1.34
N LYS A 177 -1.68 8.70 2.65
CA LYS A 177 -2.46 9.67 3.42
C LYS A 177 -1.72 10.00 4.72
N PRO A 178 -0.87 11.02 4.72
CA PRO A 178 -0.10 11.43 5.89
C PRO A 178 -0.95 11.67 7.14
N PHE A 179 -0.35 11.57 8.32
CA PHE A 179 -0.98 12.11 9.52
C PHE A 179 -1.12 13.63 9.39
N PRO A 180 -2.21 14.22 9.87
CA PRO A 180 -2.39 15.67 9.84
C PRO A 180 -1.19 16.40 10.48
N GLY A 181 -0.60 17.36 9.75
CA GLY A 181 0.53 18.15 10.22
C GLY A 181 1.88 17.42 10.31
N ILE A 182 1.97 16.19 9.79
CA ILE A 182 3.24 15.44 9.73
C ILE A 182 3.72 15.35 8.28
N GLU A 183 4.90 15.89 8.03
CA GLU A 183 5.59 15.72 6.76
C GLU A 183 6.44 14.43 6.77
N GLY A 184 6.71 13.90 5.57
CA GLY A 184 7.40 12.62 5.47
C GLY A 184 8.78 12.57 6.14
N ASP A 185 9.49 13.71 6.28
CA ASP A 185 10.79 13.76 6.95
C ASP A 185 10.67 13.65 8.47
N ASP A 186 9.52 14.02 9.04
CA ASP A 186 9.24 13.91 10.47
C ASP A 186 8.69 12.55 10.88
N LEU A 187 8.31 11.71 9.91
CA LEU A 187 7.69 10.41 10.19
C LEU A 187 8.63 9.48 10.99
N ALA A 188 9.91 9.46 10.68
CA ALA A 188 10.88 8.65 11.43
C ALA A 188 11.04 9.17 12.87
N ARG A 189 11.07 10.50 13.07
CA ARG A 189 11.11 11.10 14.39
C ARG A 189 9.86 10.74 15.19
N LEU A 190 8.69 10.82 14.55
CA LEU A 190 7.43 10.44 15.15
C LEU A 190 7.41 8.95 15.54
N ALA A 191 7.87 8.07 14.66
CA ALA A 191 7.86 6.63 14.87
C ALA A 191 8.64 6.23 16.14
N PHE A 192 9.80 6.83 16.36
CA PHE A 192 10.71 6.47 17.46
C PHE A 192 10.65 7.42 18.67
N ALA A 193 9.82 8.45 18.66
CA ALA A 193 9.61 9.35 19.80
C ALA A 193 8.21 9.13 20.40
N PRO A 194 8.05 8.23 21.38
CA PRO A 194 6.75 8.00 22.02
C PRO A 194 6.34 9.25 22.83
N GLY A 195 5.27 9.92 22.47
CA GLY A 195 4.73 11.00 23.28
C GLY A 195 3.67 11.93 22.66
N ARG A 196 3.25 11.76 21.40
CA ARG A 196 2.30 12.68 20.74
C ARG A 196 1.01 12.06 20.19
N PHE A 197 0.78 10.76 20.33
CA PHE A 197 -0.40 10.06 19.75
C PHE A 197 -1.11 9.12 20.73
N TYR A 198 -1.21 9.54 22.01
CA TYR A 198 -2.09 8.89 22.99
C TYR A 198 -3.30 9.78 23.24
#